data_e7da68d260c779ac02b964e940c06586
#
_entry.id   e7da68d260c779ac02b964e940c06586
#
_cell.length_a   1.000
_cell.length_b   1.000
_cell.length_c   1.000
_cell.angle_alpha   90.00
_cell.angle_beta   90.00
_cell.angle_gamma   90.00
#
_symmetry.space_group_name_H-M   'P 1'
#
loop_
_entity.id
_entity.type
_entity.pdbx_description
1 polymer ?
#
loop_
_entity_poly.entity_id
_entity_poly.type
_entity_poly.pdbx_seq_one_letter_code
_entity_poly.pdbx_strand_id
1 'polypeptide(L)'
;MGPLMNNSREKEYPRSCNDEKYIIASFYKFVPIRNLEKLKNTLYHICWELGISGTVLLADEGINGTIAGTRNSIKDIYKWFCDQPNLNGLQIKYSKDTSVPFHRLKVRIKREIVTMGQQGIDPTSNVGNYVDPLDWNSLLKEDNTIVIDTRNHYEVEIGTFDKALNPRTNSFREFPAWITGTLEKMPDITKESKIAMFCTGGIRCEKATSYLKDRGYKNVFHLEGGILKYFEDVSDEENLWNGECFVFDNRVSLKKDLKPGEYSMCHACRMPLAQKDLESKKYSPGVHCPKCFGTHTEKQVKRFKDRQRQMELSNLRGEKHLGGIIKQDG
;
A
#
# COMPACT_ATOMS: atom_id res chain seq x y z
N MET A 1 36.57 6.64 -22.73
CA MET A 1 36.25 7.10 -21.39
C MET A 1 35.34 8.31 -21.50
N GLY A 2 34.03 8.10 -21.43
CA GLY A 2 33.02 9.15 -21.40
C GLY A 2 32.45 9.24 -20.00
N PRO A 3 32.06 10.41 -19.52
CA PRO A 3 31.61 10.58 -18.16
C PRO A 3 30.24 9.97 -17.94
N LEU A 4 30.12 9.13 -16.91
CA LEU A 4 28.85 8.64 -16.35
C LEU A 4 28.04 9.86 -15.88
N MET A 5 26.99 10.20 -16.60
CA MET A 5 26.01 11.18 -16.14
C MET A 5 25.19 10.55 -15.02
N ASN A 6 25.50 10.98 -13.82
CA ASN A 6 24.75 10.70 -12.59
C ASN A 6 23.49 11.58 -12.61
N ASN A 7 22.40 11.10 -13.20
CA ASN A 7 21.14 11.82 -13.25
C ASN A 7 20.25 11.42 -12.06
N SER A 8 20.75 11.69 -10.85
CA SER A 8 19.91 11.76 -9.66
C SER A 8 19.12 13.07 -9.71
N ARG A 9 17.98 13.06 -10.39
CA ARG A 9 16.96 14.11 -10.19
C ARG A 9 16.53 14.02 -8.75
N GLU A 10 17.00 14.93 -7.90
CA GLU A 10 16.39 15.21 -6.62
C GLU A 10 14.90 15.52 -6.90
N LYS A 11 14.00 14.60 -6.52
CA LYS A 11 12.55 14.87 -6.62
C LYS A 11 12.26 16.04 -5.70
N GLU A 12 12.01 17.22 -6.29
CA GLU A 12 11.58 18.41 -5.56
C GLU A 12 10.28 18.07 -4.82
N TYR A 13 10.23 18.39 -3.52
CA TYR A 13 9.01 18.35 -2.74
C TYR A 13 7.95 19.21 -3.42
N PRO A 14 6.70 18.73 -3.60
CA PRO A 14 5.67 19.49 -4.29
C PRO A 14 5.46 20.84 -3.62
N ARG A 15 5.54 21.92 -4.40
CA ARG A 15 5.36 23.30 -3.94
C ARG A 15 3.92 23.54 -3.48
N SER A 16 3.73 24.33 -2.43
CA SER A 16 2.51 24.48 -1.64
C SER A 16 1.30 25.05 -2.39
N CYS A 17 0.12 24.39 -2.18
CA CYS A 17 -1.14 25.10 -1.97
C CYS A 17 -1.37 25.24 -0.45
N ASN A 18 -1.88 26.35 0.02
CA ASN A 18 -1.93 26.73 1.44
C ASN A 18 -2.82 25.87 2.36
N ASP A 19 -3.59 24.89 1.82
CA ASP A 19 -4.54 24.08 2.59
C ASP A 19 -4.04 22.68 2.95
N GLU A 20 -2.93 22.20 2.35
CA GLU A 20 -2.41 20.85 2.57
C GLU A 20 -1.38 20.82 3.71
N LYS A 21 -1.84 20.44 4.90
CA LYS A 21 -1.08 20.52 6.14
C LYS A 21 -0.10 19.36 6.34
N TYR A 22 -0.41 18.18 5.82
CA TYR A 22 0.35 16.97 6.08
C TYR A 22 0.83 16.30 4.80
N ILE A 23 2.04 15.73 4.86
CA ILE A 23 2.62 14.90 3.81
C ILE A 23 2.50 13.45 4.25
N ILE A 24 2.01 12.59 3.36
CA ILE A 24 1.98 11.15 3.51
C ILE A 24 3.10 10.57 2.64
N ALA A 25 3.99 9.79 3.24
CA ALA A 25 5.13 9.15 2.60
C ALA A 25 4.95 7.63 2.64
N SER A 26 4.80 7.01 1.46
CA SER A 26 4.72 5.55 1.31
C SER A 26 6.01 5.05 0.68
N PHE A 27 6.63 4.03 1.27
CA PHE A 27 7.93 3.51 0.86
C PHE A 27 8.07 2.03 1.15
N TYR A 28 8.95 1.39 0.38
CA TYR A 28 9.49 0.07 0.71
C TYR A 28 10.89 -0.09 0.10
N LYS A 29 11.64 -1.04 0.65
CA LYS A 29 12.89 -1.50 0.06
C LYS A 29 13.16 -2.94 0.49
N PHE A 30 13.40 -3.81 -0.48
CA PHE A 30 13.98 -5.12 -0.23
C PHE A 30 15.50 -4.95 -0.08
N VAL A 31 16.01 -5.25 1.10
CA VAL A 31 17.43 -5.17 1.45
C VAL A 31 17.66 -5.94 2.74
N PRO A 32 18.75 -6.71 2.87
CA PRO A 32 19.04 -7.40 4.12
C PRO A 32 19.21 -6.42 5.28
N ILE A 33 18.41 -6.57 6.33
CA ILE A 33 18.48 -5.75 7.54
C ILE A 33 18.92 -6.63 8.71
N ARG A 34 20.01 -6.23 9.35
CA ARG A 34 20.48 -6.83 10.60
C ARG A 34 20.06 -5.99 11.80
N ASN A 35 19.98 -6.61 12.99
CA ASN A 35 19.63 -5.92 14.24
C ASN A 35 18.27 -5.19 14.20
N LEU A 36 17.23 -5.90 13.78
CA LEU A 36 15.86 -5.38 13.62
C LEU A 36 15.31 -4.69 14.88
N GLU A 37 15.59 -5.21 16.09
CA GLU A 37 15.11 -4.57 17.33
C GLU A 37 15.77 -3.21 17.56
N LYS A 38 17.07 -3.07 17.30
CA LYS A 38 17.77 -1.78 17.41
C LYS A 38 17.19 -0.78 16.41
N LEU A 39 17.03 -1.20 15.15
CA LEU A 39 16.47 -0.34 14.10
C LEU A 39 15.04 0.09 14.44
N LYS A 40 14.19 -0.85 14.91
CA LYS A 40 12.82 -0.58 15.33
C LYS A 40 12.75 0.48 16.43
N ASN A 41 13.57 0.32 17.49
CA ASN A 41 13.55 1.22 18.63
C ASN A 41 14.05 2.62 18.23
N THR A 42 15.13 2.70 17.46
CA THR A 42 15.66 3.98 16.94
C THR A 42 14.64 4.67 16.03
N LEU A 43 14.07 3.94 15.07
CA LEU A 43 13.08 4.50 14.13
C LEU A 43 11.80 4.95 14.86
N TYR A 44 11.34 4.16 15.84
CA TYR A 44 10.18 4.54 16.66
C TYR A 44 10.44 5.85 17.39
N HIS A 45 11.59 5.99 18.03
CA HIS A 45 11.95 7.17 18.82
C HIS A 45 12.04 8.43 17.94
N ILE A 46 12.74 8.35 16.81
CA ILE A 46 12.86 9.47 15.86
C ILE A 46 11.49 9.87 15.31
N CYS A 47 10.68 8.92 14.87
CA CYS A 47 9.33 9.22 14.39
C CYS A 47 8.45 9.86 15.47
N TRP A 48 8.61 9.41 16.73
CA TRP A 48 7.89 9.97 17.87
C TRP A 48 8.28 11.43 18.12
N GLU A 49 9.57 11.74 18.18
CA GLU A 49 10.09 13.09 18.37
C GLU A 49 9.66 14.05 17.26
N LEU A 50 9.62 13.55 16.02
CA LEU A 50 9.17 14.31 14.85
C LEU A 50 7.65 14.42 14.74
N GLY A 51 6.86 13.85 15.67
CA GLY A 51 5.40 13.87 15.62
C GLY A 51 4.82 13.09 14.42
N ILE A 52 5.53 12.10 13.92
CA ILE A 52 5.13 11.27 12.78
C ILE A 52 4.18 10.15 13.25
N SER A 53 3.10 9.96 12.50
CA SER A 53 2.16 8.83 12.65
C SER A 53 2.24 7.90 11.46
N GLY A 54 1.78 6.65 11.61
CA GLY A 54 1.77 5.70 10.50
C GLY A 54 2.16 4.28 10.91
N THR A 55 2.44 3.46 9.91
CA THR A 55 2.88 2.08 10.15
C THR A 55 4.14 1.79 9.35
N VAL A 56 5.16 1.27 10.05
CA VAL A 56 6.39 0.75 9.44
C VAL A 56 6.55 -0.71 9.82
N LEU A 57 6.80 -1.55 8.84
CA LEU A 57 7.10 -2.96 8.97
C LEU A 57 8.59 -3.18 8.65
N LEU A 58 9.27 -3.90 9.51
CA LEU A 58 10.65 -4.30 9.38
C LEU A 58 10.73 -5.82 9.36
N ALA A 59 11.57 -6.37 8.49
CA ALA A 59 11.90 -7.79 8.43
C ALA A 59 13.37 -7.95 8.00
N ASP A 60 13.90 -9.17 8.09
CA ASP A 60 15.25 -9.47 7.62
C ASP A 60 15.41 -9.15 6.12
N GLU A 61 14.31 -9.22 5.36
CA GLU A 61 14.24 -8.94 3.92
C GLU A 61 14.10 -7.45 3.57
N GLY A 62 13.85 -6.54 4.55
CA GLY A 62 13.70 -5.14 4.22
C GLY A 62 12.80 -4.30 5.13
N ILE A 63 12.32 -3.20 4.57
CA ILE A 63 11.43 -2.21 5.19
C ILE A 63 10.23 -1.92 4.29
N ASN A 64 9.06 -1.71 4.88
CA ASN A 64 7.85 -1.25 4.21
C ASN A 64 7.05 -0.34 5.15
N GLY A 65 6.58 0.80 4.66
CA GLY A 65 5.83 1.71 5.52
C GLY A 65 5.02 2.76 4.77
N THR A 66 4.03 3.28 5.50
CA THR A 66 3.36 4.53 5.17
C THR A 66 3.28 5.36 6.44
N ILE A 67 3.84 6.56 6.39
CA ILE A 67 3.92 7.50 7.50
C ILE A 67 3.38 8.86 7.08
N ALA A 68 2.93 9.65 8.03
CA ALA A 68 2.44 11.00 7.81
C ALA A 68 2.93 11.96 8.89
N GLY A 69 3.25 13.17 8.49
CA GLY A 69 3.71 14.24 9.36
C GLY A 69 3.72 15.59 8.63
N THR A 70 4.21 16.61 9.31
CA THR A 70 4.46 17.90 8.65
C THR A 70 5.51 17.75 7.55
N ARG A 71 5.59 18.72 6.64
CA ARG A 71 6.62 18.73 5.60
C ARG A 71 8.04 18.59 6.18
N ASN A 72 8.33 19.31 7.26
CA ASN A 72 9.65 19.28 7.91
C ASN A 72 9.91 17.92 8.54
N SER A 73 8.93 17.38 9.29
CA SER A 73 9.06 16.04 9.89
C SER A 73 9.36 14.95 8.85
N ILE A 74 8.67 14.99 7.70
CA ILE A 74 8.90 14.01 6.62
C ILE A 74 10.27 14.24 5.95
N LYS A 75 10.72 15.48 5.79
CA LYS A 75 12.06 15.78 5.28
C LYS A 75 13.15 15.25 6.22
N ASP A 76 12.99 15.45 7.53
CA ASP A 76 13.99 15.04 8.52
C ASP A 76 14.09 13.51 8.63
N ILE A 77 12.94 12.80 8.64
CA ILE A 77 12.98 11.33 8.64
C ILE A 77 13.55 10.76 7.33
N TYR A 78 13.28 11.41 6.18
CA TYR A 78 13.89 11.02 4.91
C TYR A 78 15.42 11.17 4.94
N LYS A 79 15.93 12.30 5.45
CA LYS A 79 17.36 12.49 5.65
C LYS A 79 17.94 11.38 6.52
N TRP A 80 17.30 11.06 7.62
CA TRP A 80 17.74 9.96 8.48
C TRP A 80 17.76 8.61 7.74
N PHE A 81 16.78 8.29 6.88
CA PHE A 81 16.84 7.10 6.05
C PHE A 81 18.05 7.09 5.10
N CYS A 82 18.36 8.23 4.49
CA CYS A 82 19.52 8.35 3.59
C CYS A 82 20.86 8.14 4.32
N ASP A 83 20.94 8.52 5.59
CA ASP A 83 22.12 8.33 6.43
C ASP A 83 22.29 6.86 6.89
N GLN A 84 21.28 6.00 6.73
CA GLN A 84 21.39 4.58 7.04
C GLN A 84 21.96 3.81 5.84
N PRO A 85 23.08 3.05 5.98
CA PRO A 85 23.75 2.38 4.86
C PRO A 85 22.84 1.49 4.01
N ASN A 86 21.91 0.76 4.66
CA ASN A 86 21.00 -0.17 3.99
C ASN A 86 19.72 0.50 3.47
N LEU A 87 19.39 1.72 3.92
CA LEU A 87 18.16 2.43 3.55
C LEU A 87 18.42 3.59 2.59
N ASN A 88 19.68 3.91 2.31
CA ASN A 88 20.03 4.89 1.28
C ASN A 88 19.40 4.50 -0.07
N GLY A 89 18.85 5.47 -0.80
CA GLY A 89 18.13 5.24 -2.04
C GLY A 89 16.71 4.65 -1.87
N LEU A 90 16.14 4.72 -0.67
CA LEU A 90 14.75 4.38 -0.42
C LEU A 90 13.84 5.27 -1.28
N GLN A 91 13.08 4.65 -2.18
CA GLN A 91 12.13 5.38 -3.02
C GLN A 91 10.86 5.68 -2.21
N ILE A 92 10.50 6.96 -2.14
CA ILE A 92 9.31 7.41 -1.43
C ILE A 92 8.31 8.00 -2.41
N LYS A 93 7.05 7.59 -2.27
CA LYS A 93 5.90 8.17 -2.96
C LYS A 93 5.18 9.10 -2.01
N TYR A 94 4.91 10.31 -2.46
CA TYR A 94 4.29 11.34 -1.65
C TYR A 94 2.84 11.57 -2.07
N SER A 95 1.99 11.78 -1.09
CA SER A 95 0.67 12.35 -1.26
C SER A 95 0.38 13.32 -0.12
N LYS A 96 -0.71 14.07 -0.20
CA LYS A 96 -1.02 15.12 0.75
C LYS A 96 -2.43 14.96 1.31
N ASP A 97 -2.66 15.53 2.49
CA ASP A 97 -3.96 15.59 3.11
C ASP A 97 -4.05 16.82 4.03
N THR A 98 -5.26 17.27 4.30
CA THR A 98 -5.57 18.32 5.28
C THR A 98 -5.48 17.82 6.71
N SER A 99 -5.58 16.51 6.93
CA SER A 99 -5.53 15.82 8.21
C SER A 99 -4.53 14.67 8.22
N VAL A 100 -4.10 14.23 9.41
CA VAL A 100 -3.25 13.04 9.55
C VAL A 100 -4.09 11.77 9.35
N PRO A 101 -3.83 10.94 8.31
CA PRO A 101 -4.64 9.77 8.01
C PRO A 101 -4.31 8.55 8.89
N PHE A 102 -3.64 8.76 10.02
CA PHE A 102 -3.26 7.71 10.97
C PHE A 102 -3.57 8.12 12.39
N HIS A 103 -4.09 7.17 13.19
CA HIS A 103 -4.38 7.42 14.59
C HIS A 103 -3.14 7.34 15.52
N ARG A 104 -2.08 6.64 15.10
CA ARG A 104 -0.87 6.43 15.91
C ARG A 104 0.30 5.94 15.08
N LEU A 105 1.50 6.04 15.64
CA LEU A 105 2.70 5.40 15.14
C LEU A 105 2.73 3.91 15.50
N LYS A 106 3.16 3.07 14.55
CA LYS A 106 3.44 1.64 14.75
C LYS A 106 4.70 1.27 13.98
N VAL A 107 5.73 0.83 14.69
CA VAL A 107 6.90 0.18 14.09
C VAL A 107 6.91 -1.28 14.53
N ARG A 108 6.86 -2.21 13.60
CA ARG A 108 6.68 -3.64 13.89
C ARG A 108 7.67 -4.50 13.13
N ILE A 109 8.26 -5.46 13.84
CA ILE A 109 9.01 -6.54 13.21
C ILE A 109 8.03 -7.61 12.74
N LYS A 110 8.24 -8.10 11.54
CA LYS A 110 7.46 -9.14 10.88
C LYS A 110 8.43 -10.17 10.26
N ARG A 111 7.92 -11.32 9.83
CA ARG A 111 8.70 -12.30 9.06
C ARG A 111 8.96 -11.80 7.64
N GLU A 112 8.02 -11.05 7.09
CA GLU A 112 8.05 -10.49 5.74
C GLU A 112 7.51 -9.05 5.76
N ILE A 113 8.10 -8.17 4.95
CA ILE A 113 7.60 -6.78 4.81
C ILE A 113 6.31 -6.71 3.96
N VAL A 114 6.07 -7.71 3.13
CA VAL A 114 4.78 -8.00 2.48
C VAL A 114 4.60 -9.52 2.48
N THR A 115 3.55 -9.99 3.13
CA THR A 115 3.45 -11.43 3.43
C THR A 115 2.89 -12.20 2.25
N MET A 116 3.74 -13.04 1.63
CA MET A 116 3.39 -14.01 0.60
C MET A 116 3.35 -15.46 1.14
N GLY A 117 4.15 -15.72 2.17
CA GLY A 117 4.22 -17.02 2.83
C GLY A 117 4.99 -18.08 2.04
N GLN A 118 5.85 -17.67 1.12
CA GLN A 118 6.74 -18.54 0.35
C GLN A 118 8.18 -18.35 0.80
N GLN A 119 8.87 -19.47 1.09
CA GLN A 119 10.29 -19.43 1.44
C GLN A 119 11.16 -19.30 0.18
N GLY A 120 12.30 -18.64 0.30
CA GLY A 120 13.31 -18.55 -0.75
C GLY A 120 13.02 -17.50 -1.83
N ILE A 121 11.91 -16.79 -1.76
CA ILE A 121 11.62 -15.70 -2.71
C ILE A 121 12.47 -14.47 -2.33
N ASP A 122 13.38 -14.11 -3.21
CA ASP A 122 14.28 -12.97 -3.04
C ASP A 122 14.21 -12.02 -4.24
N PRO A 123 13.42 -10.94 -4.13
CA PRO A 123 13.30 -9.94 -5.19
C PRO A 123 14.60 -9.18 -5.49
N THR A 124 15.60 -9.23 -4.59
CA THR A 124 16.87 -8.54 -4.82
C THR A 124 17.76 -9.27 -5.83
N SER A 125 17.56 -10.57 -6.00
CA SER A 125 18.34 -11.43 -6.90
C SER A 125 17.60 -11.80 -8.19
N ASN A 126 16.29 -11.99 -8.15
CA ASN A 126 15.50 -12.48 -9.28
C ASN A 126 14.11 -11.85 -9.32
N VAL A 127 13.99 -10.67 -9.91
CA VAL A 127 12.74 -9.91 -10.03
C VAL A 127 12.33 -9.78 -11.51
N GLY A 128 11.05 -9.54 -11.77
CA GLY A 128 10.54 -9.24 -13.11
C GLY A 128 11.02 -7.89 -13.65
N ASN A 129 10.85 -7.66 -14.93
CA ASN A 129 11.23 -6.40 -15.56
C ASN A 129 10.32 -5.27 -15.10
N TYR A 130 10.93 -4.16 -14.67
CA TYR A 130 10.19 -2.95 -14.34
C TYR A 130 9.73 -2.26 -15.62
N VAL A 131 8.48 -1.80 -15.63
CA VAL A 131 7.90 -1.02 -16.73
C VAL A 131 7.53 0.35 -16.20
N ASP A 132 8.10 1.39 -16.82
CA ASP A 132 7.78 2.77 -16.44
C ASP A 132 6.28 3.05 -16.65
N PRO A 133 5.62 3.83 -15.80
CA PRO A 133 4.22 4.22 -15.97
C PRO A 133 3.87 4.77 -17.36
N LEU A 134 4.76 5.51 -18.01
CA LEU A 134 4.54 6.07 -19.34
C LEU A 134 4.53 4.98 -20.44
N ASP A 135 5.26 3.88 -20.25
CA ASP A 135 5.30 2.74 -21.16
C ASP A 135 4.23 1.69 -20.83
N TRP A 136 3.61 1.76 -19.65
CA TRP A 136 2.66 0.77 -19.17
C TRP A 136 1.44 0.61 -20.06
N ASN A 137 0.91 1.72 -20.57
CA ASN A 137 -0.25 1.70 -21.46
C ASN A 137 0.03 0.97 -22.78
N SER A 138 1.25 1.05 -23.30
CA SER A 138 1.66 0.34 -24.50
C SER A 138 1.65 -1.17 -24.26
N LEU A 139 2.18 -1.62 -23.09
CA LEU A 139 2.16 -3.01 -22.70
C LEU A 139 0.74 -3.55 -22.50
N LEU A 140 -0.17 -2.77 -21.90
CA LEU A 140 -1.58 -3.15 -21.71
C LEU A 140 -2.37 -3.32 -23.02
N LYS A 141 -1.95 -2.63 -24.09
CA LYS A 141 -2.59 -2.69 -25.42
C LYS A 141 -2.14 -3.87 -26.27
N GLU A 142 -1.08 -4.56 -25.87
CA GLU A 142 -0.62 -5.75 -26.57
C GLU A 142 -1.58 -6.94 -26.36
N ASP A 143 -2.13 -7.52 -27.41
CA ASP A 143 -3.16 -8.57 -27.32
C ASP A 143 -2.67 -9.85 -26.62
N ASN A 144 -1.37 -10.13 -26.63
CA ASN A 144 -0.76 -11.31 -26.04
C ASN A 144 -0.26 -11.07 -24.60
N THR A 145 -0.52 -9.91 -24.01
CA THR A 145 -0.12 -9.60 -22.63
C THR A 145 -1.21 -10.00 -21.64
N ILE A 146 -0.86 -10.89 -20.71
CA ILE A 146 -1.71 -11.28 -19.59
C ILE A 146 -1.48 -10.30 -18.45
N VAL A 147 -2.50 -9.51 -18.12
CA VAL A 147 -2.41 -8.51 -17.06
C VAL A 147 -3.00 -9.08 -15.79
N ILE A 148 -2.28 -9.00 -14.66
CA ILE A 148 -2.71 -9.56 -13.37
C ILE A 148 -2.68 -8.46 -12.30
N ASP A 149 -3.82 -8.25 -11.64
CA ASP A 149 -3.90 -7.43 -10.44
C ASP A 149 -3.50 -8.26 -9.22
N THR A 150 -2.34 -8.00 -8.62
CA THR A 150 -1.85 -8.76 -7.46
C THR A 150 -2.44 -8.29 -6.12
N ARG A 151 -3.43 -7.41 -6.16
CA ARG A 151 -4.11 -6.90 -4.97
C ARG A 151 -5.19 -7.88 -4.49
N ASN A 152 -5.68 -7.64 -3.28
CA ASN A 152 -6.80 -8.39 -2.74
C ASN A 152 -8.10 -8.04 -3.48
N HIS A 153 -9.04 -8.97 -3.53
CA HIS A 153 -10.31 -8.80 -4.23
C HIS A 153 -11.04 -7.50 -3.89
N TYR A 154 -11.12 -7.14 -2.60
CA TYR A 154 -11.79 -5.90 -2.17
C TYR A 154 -11.11 -4.61 -2.67
N GLU A 155 -9.81 -4.66 -2.98
CA GLU A 155 -9.09 -3.53 -3.58
C GLU A 155 -9.41 -3.43 -5.08
N VAL A 156 -9.54 -4.59 -5.75
CA VAL A 156 -9.90 -4.68 -7.18
C VAL A 156 -11.33 -4.22 -7.43
N GLU A 157 -12.27 -4.52 -6.50
CA GLU A 157 -13.67 -4.12 -6.60
C GLU A 157 -13.89 -2.60 -6.70
N ILE A 158 -12.97 -1.78 -6.20
CA ILE A 158 -13.11 -0.33 -6.23
C ILE A 158 -12.35 0.34 -7.37
N GLY A 159 -11.51 -0.40 -8.06
CA GLY A 159 -10.84 0.07 -9.27
C GLY A 159 -9.72 -0.86 -9.71
N THR A 160 -9.53 -0.96 -11.04
CA THR A 160 -8.50 -1.78 -11.69
C THR A 160 -8.29 -1.32 -13.13
N PHE A 161 -7.28 -1.86 -13.82
CA PHE A 161 -7.16 -1.73 -15.29
C PHE A 161 -8.10 -2.69 -15.99
N ASP A 162 -8.61 -2.29 -17.15
CA ASP A 162 -9.43 -3.16 -18.00
C ASP A 162 -8.68 -4.44 -18.37
N LYS A 163 -9.42 -5.54 -18.50
CA LYS A 163 -8.91 -6.89 -18.84
C LYS A 163 -7.94 -7.48 -17.81
N ALA A 164 -7.66 -6.82 -16.70
CA ALA A 164 -6.81 -7.39 -15.65
C ALA A 164 -7.47 -8.62 -15.01
N LEU A 165 -6.73 -9.73 -14.94
CA LEU A 165 -7.15 -10.90 -14.21
C LEU A 165 -7.18 -10.57 -12.71
N ASN A 166 -8.32 -10.83 -12.08
CA ASN A 166 -8.51 -10.72 -10.63
C ASN A 166 -8.36 -12.10 -10.00
N PRO A 167 -7.31 -12.36 -9.22
CA PRO A 167 -7.13 -13.63 -8.50
C PRO A 167 -8.22 -13.94 -7.48
N ARG A 168 -9.05 -12.95 -7.10
CA ARG A 168 -10.10 -13.03 -6.08
C ARG A 168 -9.60 -13.51 -4.72
N THR A 169 -8.34 -13.20 -4.40
CA THR A 169 -7.72 -13.53 -3.12
C THR A 169 -8.15 -12.54 -2.03
N ASN A 170 -8.31 -13.03 -0.80
CA ASN A 170 -8.58 -12.20 0.38
C ASN A 170 -7.30 -11.66 1.01
N SER A 171 -6.16 -12.29 0.71
CA SER A 171 -4.85 -11.87 1.13
C SER A 171 -3.80 -12.28 0.10
N PHE A 172 -2.69 -11.54 0.05
CA PHE A 172 -1.58 -11.84 -0.84
C PHE A 172 -0.92 -13.21 -0.57
N ARG A 173 -1.16 -13.82 0.58
CA ARG A 173 -0.75 -15.20 0.90
C ARG A 173 -1.42 -16.25 0.02
N GLU A 174 -2.58 -15.97 -0.52
CA GLU A 174 -3.33 -16.88 -1.37
C GLU A 174 -2.86 -16.84 -2.84
N PHE A 175 -2.09 -15.80 -3.18
CA PHE A 175 -1.60 -15.58 -4.55
C PHE A 175 -0.79 -16.77 -5.11
N PRO A 176 0.16 -17.40 -4.39
CA PRO A 176 0.87 -18.58 -4.87
C PRO A 176 -0.06 -19.77 -5.17
N ALA A 177 -1.06 -19.99 -4.34
CA ALA A 177 -2.04 -21.06 -4.56
C ALA A 177 -2.90 -20.77 -5.80
N TRP A 178 -3.25 -19.50 -6.06
CA TRP A 178 -3.96 -19.13 -7.28
C TRP A 178 -3.09 -19.34 -8.54
N ILE A 179 -1.81 -19.02 -8.49
CA ILE A 179 -0.88 -19.29 -9.60
C ILE A 179 -0.91 -20.79 -9.95
N THR A 180 -0.66 -21.68 -8.98
CA THR A 180 -0.58 -23.13 -9.21
C THR A 180 -1.95 -23.78 -9.47
N GLY A 181 -2.99 -23.26 -8.84
CA GLY A 181 -4.35 -23.84 -8.92
C GLY A 181 -5.17 -23.33 -10.11
N THR A 182 -4.84 -22.14 -10.63
CA THR A 182 -5.64 -21.49 -11.67
C THR A 182 -4.81 -21.04 -12.86
N LEU A 183 -3.83 -20.13 -12.66
CA LEU A 183 -3.07 -19.56 -13.78
C LEU A 183 -2.36 -20.63 -14.59
N GLU A 184 -1.63 -21.54 -13.97
CA GLU A 184 -0.87 -22.61 -14.64
C GLU A 184 -1.75 -23.69 -15.30
N LYS A 185 -3.06 -23.66 -15.05
CA LYS A 185 -4.03 -24.56 -15.68
C LYS A 185 -4.78 -23.94 -16.84
N MET A 186 -4.59 -22.65 -17.10
CA MET A 186 -5.18 -21.99 -18.25
C MET A 186 -4.48 -22.48 -19.53
N PRO A 187 -5.24 -22.99 -20.54
CA PRO A 187 -4.64 -23.65 -21.71
C PRO A 187 -3.70 -22.79 -22.53
N ASP A 188 -3.97 -21.47 -22.54
CA ASP A 188 -3.20 -20.53 -23.37
C ASP A 188 -2.01 -19.91 -22.62
N ILE A 189 -1.75 -20.33 -21.37
CA ILE A 189 -0.64 -19.81 -20.56
C ILE A 189 0.51 -20.81 -20.52
N THR A 190 1.66 -20.36 -20.98
CA THR A 190 2.92 -21.11 -21.02
C THR A 190 4.02 -20.34 -20.27
N LYS A 191 5.18 -20.95 -20.10
CA LYS A 191 6.36 -20.29 -19.51
C LYS A 191 6.92 -19.16 -20.39
N GLU A 192 6.54 -19.10 -21.67
CA GLU A 192 6.90 -18.05 -22.61
C GLU A 192 5.86 -16.91 -22.66
N SER A 193 4.70 -17.07 -22.01
CA SER A 193 3.64 -16.05 -21.99
C SER A 193 4.15 -14.75 -21.36
N LYS A 194 3.74 -13.61 -21.95
CA LYS A 194 4.03 -12.28 -21.44
C LYS A 194 3.06 -11.95 -20.31
N ILE A 195 3.57 -11.80 -19.10
CA ILE A 195 2.76 -11.54 -17.89
C ILE A 195 3.15 -10.19 -17.30
N ALA A 196 2.18 -9.28 -17.21
CA ALA A 196 2.32 -7.95 -16.63
C ALA A 196 1.54 -7.85 -15.32
N MET A 197 2.18 -7.42 -14.24
CA MET A 197 1.58 -7.34 -12.92
C MET A 197 1.60 -5.94 -12.36
N PHE A 198 0.59 -5.60 -11.55
CA PHE A 198 0.56 -4.34 -10.84
C PHE A 198 -0.04 -4.50 -9.44
N CYS A 199 0.26 -3.54 -8.56
CA CYS A 199 -0.38 -3.37 -7.27
C CYS A 199 -0.36 -1.89 -6.87
N THR A 200 -0.86 -1.54 -5.71
CA THR A 200 -0.96 -0.15 -5.23
C THR A 200 0.38 0.60 -5.28
N GLY A 201 1.44 0.03 -4.71
CA GLY A 201 2.73 0.72 -4.57
C GLY A 201 3.94 -0.02 -5.15
N GLY A 202 3.77 -1.20 -5.77
CA GLY A 202 4.84 -1.99 -6.39
C GLY A 202 5.33 -3.19 -5.54
N ILE A 203 5.30 -3.11 -4.22
CA ILE A 203 5.92 -4.09 -3.32
C ILE A 203 5.44 -5.55 -3.51
N ARG A 204 4.13 -5.77 -3.73
CA ARG A 204 3.60 -7.12 -3.97
C ARG A 204 4.10 -7.69 -5.29
N CYS A 205 4.23 -6.83 -6.30
CA CYS A 205 4.69 -7.23 -7.61
C CYS A 205 6.14 -7.71 -7.61
N GLU A 206 7.00 -7.12 -6.81
CA GLU A 206 8.38 -7.59 -6.70
C GLU A 206 8.45 -9.05 -6.25
N LYS A 207 7.70 -9.43 -5.21
CA LYS A 207 7.60 -10.83 -4.78
C LYS A 207 6.84 -11.72 -5.78
N ALA A 208 5.75 -11.22 -6.36
CA ALA A 208 4.95 -11.99 -7.30
C ALA A 208 5.72 -12.33 -8.57
N THR A 209 6.46 -11.35 -9.11
CA THR A 209 7.29 -11.57 -10.31
C THR A 209 8.49 -12.46 -10.02
N SER A 210 9.16 -12.27 -8.87
CA SER A 210 10.22 -13.17 -8.40
C SER A 210 9.72 -14.62 -8.31
N TYR A 211 8.55 -14.83 -7.70
CA TYR A 211 7.92 -16.14 -7.59
C TYR A 211 7.63 -16.78 -8.95
N LEU A 212 7.12 -16.02 -9.93
CA LEU A 212 6.88 -16.54 -11.28
C LEU A 212 8.19 -16.87 -12.01
N LYS A 213 9.21 -16.03 -11.89
CA LYS A 213 10.53 -16.30 -12.48
C LYS A 213 11.16 -17.57 -11.92
N ASP A 214 11.08 -17.80 -10.61
CA ASP A 214 11.55 -19.03 -9.97
C ASP A 214 10.78 -20.27 -10.43
N ARG A 215 9.54 -20.09 -10.92
CA ARG A 215 8.74 -21.14 -11.57
C ARG A 215 8.99 -21.28 -13.08
N GLY A 216 9.98 -20.57 -13.63
CA GLY A 216 10.44 -20.67 -14.99
C GLY A 216 9.71 -19.81 -16.02
N TYR A 217 8.85 -18.85 -15.59
CA TYR A 217 8.28 -17.84 -16.50
C TYR A 217 9.37 -16.86 -16.95
N LYS A 218 9.48 -16.63 -18.26
CA LYS A 218 10.57 -15.81 -18.81
C LYS A 218 10.22 -14.35 -19.01
N ASN A 219 9.00 -14.07 -19.45
CA ASN A 219 8.55 -12.74 -19.83
C ASN A 219 7.63 -12.15 -18.75
N VAL A 220 8.21 -11.79 -17.61
CA VAL A 220 7.48 -11.29 -16.43
C VAL A 220 7.81 -9.83 -16.21
N PHE A 221 6.78 -9.00 -16.18
CA PHE A 221 6.86 -7.54 -16.08
C PHE A 221 6.03 -7.04 -14.90
N HIS A 222 6.37 -5.88 -14.36
CA HIS A 222 5.52 -5.19 -13.40
C HIS A 222 5.63 -3.67 -13.47
N LEU A 223 4.53 -3.01 -13.12
CA LEU A 223 4.42 -1.56 -13.11
C LEU A 223 5.34 -0.97 -12.04
N GLU A 224 6.35 -0.19 -12.46
CA GLU A 224 7.28 0.47 -11.57
C GLU A 224 6.56 1.47 -10.67
N GLY A 225 6.74 1.35 -9.37
CA GLY A 225 6.09 2.21 -8.40
C GLY A 225 4.59 1.97 -8.21
N GLY A 226 3.98 1.05 -8.99
CA GLY A 226 2.58 0.67 -8.90
C GLY A 226 1.60 1.77 -9.33
N ILE A 227 0.32 1.56 -8.99
CA ILE A 227 -0.79 2.44 -9.38
C ILE A 227 -0.56 3.90 -8.92
N LEU A 228 0.02 4.10 -7.73
CA LEU A 228 0.23 5.45 -7.21
C LEU A 228 1.22 6.25 -8.06
N LYS A 229 2.29 5.59 -8.56
CA LYS A 229 3.23 6.25 -9.48
C LYS A 229 2.61 6.44 -10.87
N TYR A 230 1.78 5.51 -11.32
CA TYR A 230 1.02 5.65 -12.55
C TYR A 230 0.07 6.87 -12.52
N PHE A 231 -0.60 7.11 -11.39
CA PHE A 231 -1.42 8.32 -11.20
C PHE A 231 -0.61 9.62 -11.13
N GLU A 232 0.64 9.55 -10.68
CA GLU A 232 1.54 10.71 -10.61
C GLU A 232 2.11 11.10 -11.98
N ASP A 233 2.43 10.09 -12.80
CA ASP A 233 3.24 10.28 -14.03
C ASP A 233 2.39 10.30 -15.33
N VAL A 234 1.21 9.65 -15.35
CA VAL A 234 0.36 9.55 -16.55
C VAL A 234 -0.75 10.59 -16.54
N SER A 235 -0.90 11.31 -17.63
CA SER A 235 -1.92 12.35 -17.78
C SER A 235 -3.35 11.78 -17.67
N ASP A 236 -4.32 12.62 -17.30
CA ASP A 236 -5.72 12.19 -17.18
C ASP A 236 -6.29 11.63 -18.49
N GLU A 237 -5.87 12.21 -19.64
CA GLU A 237 -6.33 11.82 -20.98
C GLU A 237 -5.81 10.42 -21.38
N GLU A 238 -4.61 10.05 -20.91
CA GLU A 238 -3.98 8.77 -21.23
C GLU A 238 -4.24 7.71 -20.16
N ASN A 239 -4.86 8.08 -19.05
CA ASN A 239 -5.04 7.23 -17.90
C ASN A 239 -6.09 6.13 -18.14
N LEU A 240 -5.65 4.88 -18.21
CA LEU A 240 -6.48 3.70 -18.46
C LEU A 240 -7.07 3.07 -17.19
N TRP A 241 -6.83 3.65 -16.02
CA TRP A 241 -7.37 3.15 -14.76
C TRP A 241 -8.87 3.42 -14.64
N ASN A 242 -9.62 2.41 -14.19
CA ASN A 242 -11.05 2.52 -13.89
C ASN A 242 -11.29 2.50 -12.38
N GLY A 243 -12.05 3.48 -11.87
CA GLY A 243 -12.41 3.59 -10.46
C GLY A 243 -11.33 4.28 -9.61
N GLU A 244 -11.26 3.90 -8.33
CA GLU A 244 -10.35 4.47 -7.33
C GLU A 244 -9.30 3.45 -6.87
N CYS A 245 -8.17 3.91 -6.34
CA CYS A 245 -7.13 3.05 -5.82
C CYS A 245 -7.22 2.94 -4.31
N PHE A 246 -7.43 1.72 -3.77
CA PHE A 246 -7.43 1.46 -2.33
C PHE A 246 -6.07 1.77 -1.71
N VAL A 247 -6.10 2.45 -0.56
CA VAL A 247 -4.92 2.72 0.29
C VAL A 247 -5.17 2.29 1.74
N PHE A 248 -4.08 1.93 2.45
CA PHE A 248 -4.15 1.34 3.79
C PHE A 248 -4.10 2.38 4.91
N ASP A 249 -4.71 3.55 4.69
CA ASP A 249 -4.85 4.61 5.69
C ASP A 249 -6.31 5.08 5.79
N ASN A 250 -6.59 6.13 6.59
CA ASN A 250 -7.95 6.58 6.83
C ASN A 250 -8.62 7.23 5.60
N ARG A 251 -7.88 7.53 4.54
CA ARG A 251 -8.44 8.01 3.26
C ARG A 251 -9.19 6.92 2.51
N VAL A 252 -8.88 5.65 2.78
CA VAL A 252 -9.47 4.43 2.20
C VAL A 252 -9.17 4.25 0.71
N SER A 253 -9.34 5.30 -0.09
CA SER A 253 -9.07 5.29 -1.54
C SER A 253 -8.54 6.63 -2.03
N LEU A 254 -7.87 6.60 -3.18
CA LEU A 254 -7.40 7.76 -3.91
C LEU A 254 -7.94 7.75 -5.32
N LYS A 255 -8.29 8.94 -5.83
CA LYS A 255 -8.62 9.21 -7.22
C LYS A 255 -7.33 9.34 -8.06
N LYS A 256 -7.46 9.45 -9.38
CA LYS A 256 -6.35 9.57 -10.33
C LYS A 256 -5.42 10.77 -10.06
N ASP A 257 -5.95 11.85 -9.48
CA ASP A 257 -5.21 13.04 -9.07
C ASP A 257 -4.56 12.92 -7.67
N LEU A 258 -4.50 11.71 -7.12
CA LEU A 258 -3.99 11.39 -5.77
C LEU A 258 -4.76 12.06 -4.61
N LYS A 259 -5.91 12.66 -4.88
CA LYS A 259 -6.80 13.18 -3.83
C LYS A 259 -7.62 12.06 -3.17
N PRO A 260 -8.08 12.26 -1.93
CA PRO A 260 -8.97 11.31 -1.28
C PRO A 260 -10.20 10.97 -2.14
N GLY A 261 -10.53 9.69 -2.19
CA GLY A 261 -11.67 9.15 -2.90
C GLY A 261 -12.98 9.26 -2.11
N GLU A 262 -14.00 8.55 -2.58
CA GLU A 262 -15.36 8.61 -2.03
C GLU A 262 -15.69 7.42 -1.11
N TYR A 263 -14.79 6.45 -1.01
CA TYR A 263 -15.01 5.27 -0.18
C TYR A 263 -14.75 5.55 1.30
N SER A 264 -15.61 4.97 2.15
CA SER A 264 -15.44 4.94 3.59
C SER A 264 -14.96 3.57 4.06
N MET A 265 -14.49 3.45 5.31
CA MET A 265 -14.01 2.19 5.87
C MET A 265 -15.05 1.57 6.82
N CYS A 266 -15.39 0.31 6.62
CA CYS A 266 -16.08 -0.44 7.67
C CYS A 266 -15.14 -0.72 8.85
N HIS A 267 -15.37 -0.11 10.01
CA HIS A 267 -14.50 -0.30 11.17
C HIS A 267 -14.62 -1.68 11.83
N ALA A 268 -15.57 -2.54 11.39
CA ALA A 268 -15.68 -3.92 11.83
C ALA A 268 -14.85 -4.88 10.96
N CYS A 269 -15.14 -4.96 9.66
CA CYS A 269 -14.46 -5.89 8.74
C CYS A 269 -13.34 -5.29 7.90
N ARG A 270 -13.15 -3.97 7.93
CA ARG A 270 -12.11 -3.24 7.18
C ARG A 270 -12.29 -3.23 5.66
N MET A 271 -13.49 -3.55 5.17
CA MET A 271 -13.81 -3.43 3.75
C MET A 271 -14.15 -2.00 3.36
N PRO A 272 -13.81 -1.56 2.14
CA PRO A 272 -14.26 -0.28 1.61
C PRO A 272 -15.77 -0.28 1.40
N LEU A 273 -16.41 0.85 1.65
CA LEU A 273 -17.83 1.09 1.56
C LEU A 273 -18.12 2.22 0.58
N ALA A 274 -18.89 1.94 -0.46
CA ALA A 274 -19.45 2.97 -1.32
C ALA A 274 -20.62 3.67 -0.62
N GLN A 275 -21.07 4.81 -1.15
CA GLN A 275 -22.21 5.57 -0.62
C GLN A 275 -23.48 4.69 -0.44
N LYS A 276 -23.80 3.83 -1.42
CA LYS A 276 -24.92 2.88 -1.35
C LYS A 276 -24.84 1.91 -0.17
N ASP A 277 -23.63 1.56 0.28
CA ASP A 277 -23.43 0.67 1.43
C ASP A 277 -23.76 1.38 2.74
N LEU A 278 -23.48 2.69 2.83
CA LEU A 278 -23.79 3.53 3.98
C LEU A 278 -25.31 3.78 4.13
N GLU A 279 -26.05 3.76 3.03
CA GLU A 279 -27.52 3.93 2.98
C GLU A 279 -28.27 2.61 3.23
N SER A 280 -27.58 1.49 3.26
CA SER A 280 -28.16 0.17 3.45
C SER A 280 -28.74 -0.03 4.85
N LYS A 281 -29.92 -0.67 4.95
CA LYS A 281 -30.50 -1.11 6.23
C LYS A 281 -29.58 -2.09 7.01
N LYS A 282 -28.59 -2.70 6.32
CA LYS A 282 -27.56 -3.57 6.92
C LYS A 282 -26.31 -2.79 7.31
N TYR A 283 -26.34 -1.48 7.36
CA TYR A 283 -25.24 -0.66 7.83
C TYR A 283 -25.48 -0.12 9.22
N SER A 284 -24.52 -0.30 10.10
CA SER A 284 -24.48 0.35 11.42
C SER A 284 -23.05 0.84 11.66
N PRO A 285 -22.84 2.16 11.82
CA PRO A 285 -21.51 2.75 11.98
C PRO A 285 -20.68 2.03 13.05
N GLY A 286 -19.46 1.66 12.70
CA GLY A 286 -18.55 0.97 13.60
C GLY A 286 -18.87 -0.48 13.95
N VAL A 287 -20.05 -1.00 13.60
CA VAL A 287 -20.58 -2.31 14.03
C VAL A 287 -20.61 -3.33 12.89
N HIS A 288 -21.22 -3.00 11.78
CA HIS A 288 -21.30 -3.86 10.58
C HIS A 288 -21.66 -3.05 9.32
N CYS A 289 -21.36 -3.62 8.17
CA CYS A 289 -21.75 -3.15 6.86
C CYS A 289 -22.48 -4.27 6.10
N PRO A 290 -23.07 -4.04 4.92
CA PRO A 290 -23.74 -5.09 4.13
C PRO A 290 -22.88 -6.33 3.89
N LYS A 291 -21.54 -6.17 3.74
CA LYS A 291 -20.61 -7.29 3.50
C LYS A 291 -20.35 -8.15 4.74
N CYS A 292 -20.47 -7.59 5.96
CA CYS A 292 -20.19 -8.33 7.19
C CYS A 292 -21.42 -8.44 8.13
N PHE A 293 -22.60 -8.05 7.68
CA PHE A 293 -23.83 -8.21 8.45
C PHE A 293 -24.11 -9.70 8.72
N GLY A 294 -24.27 -10.06 9.99
CA GLY A 294 -24.56 -11.44 10.40
C GLY A 294 -23.34 -12.37 10.44
N THR A 295 -22.09 -11.89 10.11
CA THR A 295 -20.89 -12.74 10.12
C THR A 295 -20.13 -12.72 11.45
N HIS A 296 -20.43 -11.79 12.33
CA HIS A 296 -19.74 -11.61 13.61
C HIS A 296 -20.49 -12.28 14.76
N THR A 297 -19.76 -12.82 15.74
CA THR A 297 -20.35 -13.35 16.97
C THR A 297 -20.98 -12.22 17.80
N GLU A 298 -21.94 -12.55 18.66
CA GLU A 298 -22.58 -11.58 19.56
C GLU A 298 -21.55 -10.84 20.44
N LYS A 299 -20.53 -11.54 20.92
CA LYS A 299 -19.41 -10.95 21.67
C LYS A 299 -18.62 -9.92 20.86
N GLN A 300 -18.39 -10.19 19.57
CA GLN A 300 -17.72 -9.24 18.68
C GLN A 300 -18.60 -8.02 18.42
N VAL A 301 -19.89 -8.23 18.13
CA VAL A 301 -20.86 -7.15 17.90
C VAL A 301 -20.97 -6.24 19.14
N LYS A 302 -21.07 -6.82 20.35
CA LYS A 302 -21.07 -6.05 21.60
C LYS A 302 -19.82 -5.18 21.74
N ARG A 303 -18.63 -5.76 21.54
CA ARG A 303 -17.36 -5.02 21.58
C ARG A 303 -17.29 -3.90 20.55
N PHE A 304 -17.85 -4.10 19.34
CA PHE A 304 -17.89 -3.06 18.31
C PHE A 304 -18.82 -1.92 18.70
N LYS A 305 -20.00 -2.21 19.26
CA LYS A 305 -20.92 -1.22 19.79
C LYS A 305 -20.32 -0.42 20.93
N ASP A 306 -19.65 -1.06 21.87
CA ASP A 306 -18.97 -0.41 22.99
C ASP A 306 -17.88 0.55 22.50
N ARG A 307 -17.05 0.11 21.55
CA ARG A 307 -16.03 0.96 20.91
C ARG A 307 -16.66 2.16 20.20
N GLN A 308 -17.71 1.95 19.41
CA GLN A 308 -18.39 3.02 18.70
C GLN A 308 -18.95 4.07 19.67
N ARG A 309 -19.63 3.62 20.74
CA ARG A 309 -20.13 4.49 21.79
C ARG A 309 -19.01 5.31 22.47
N GLN A 310 -17.86 4.70 22.72
CA GLN A 310 -16.72 5.43 23.31
C GLN A 310 -16.17 6.49 22.35
N MET A 311 -16.14 6.20 21.05
CA MET A 311 -15.73 7.17 20.04
C MET A 311 -16.71 8.36 19.97
N GLU A 312 -18.01 8.11 20.01
CA GLU A 312 -19.04 9.16 20.02
C GLU A 312 -18.94 10.05 21.26
N LEU A 313 -18.80 9.44 22.46
CA LEU A 313 -18.62 10.17 23.70
C LEU A 313 -17.34 11.01 23.70
N SER A 314 -16.23 10.51 23.16
CA SER A 314 -14.99 11.24 23.02
C SER A 314 -15.13 12.44 22.08
N ASN A 315 -15.80 12.25 20.93
CA ASN A 315 -16.07 13.32 19.98
C ASN A 315 -16.94 14.44 20.61
N LEU A 316 -17.96 14.06 21.39
CA LEU A 316 -18.81 15.04 22.11
C LEU A 316 -18.01 15.86 23.16
N ARG A 317 -16.93 15.27 23.72
CA ARG A 317 -16.03 15.99 24.66
C ARG A 317 -14.92 16.77 23.96
N GLY A 318 -14.82 16.71 22.63
CA GLY A 318 -13.72 17.30 21.88
C GLY A 318 -12.36 16.58 22.08
N GLU A 319 -12.39 15.34 22.61
CA GLU A 319 -11.20 14.55 22.90
C GLU A 319 -10.90 13.56 21.76
N LYS A 320 -9.62 13.26 21.53
CA LYS A 320 -9.23 12.17 20.60
C LYS A 320 -9.29 10.83 21.32
N HIS A 321 -10.30 10.02 21.08
CA HIS A 321 -10.42 8.66 21.66
C HIS A 321 -9.36 7.69 21.14
N LEU A 322 -8.94 7.82 19.87
CA LEU A 322 -7.89 6.99 19.27
C LEU A 322 -6.70 7.89 18.91
N GLY A 323 -5.50 7.51 19.33
CA GLY A 323 -4.26 8.22 19.03
C GLY A 323 -3.97 9.43 19.94
N GLY A 324 -4.65 9.57 21.09
CA GLY A 324 -4.23 10.48 22.15
C GLY A 324 -2.84 10.08 22.66
N ILE A 325 -1.96 11.06 22.84
CA ILE A 325 -0.65 10.87 23.48
C ILE A 325 -0.96 10.48 24.93
N ILE A 326 -0.70 9.24 25.32
CA ILE A 326 -0.61 8.86 26.73
C ILE A 326 0.66 9.56 27.22
N LYS A 327 0.53 10.72 27.85
CA LYS A 327 1.60 11.25 28.70
C LYS A 327 1.82 10.18 29.76
N GLN A 328 2.92 9.49 29.71
CA GLN A 328 3.42 8.78 30.88
C GLN A 328 3.80 9.90 31.85
N ASP A 329 2.96 10.13 32.84
CA ASP A 329 3.35 10.87 34.03
C ASP A 329 4.52 10.11 34.65
N GLY A 330 5.64 10.86 34.85
CA GLY A 330 6.96 10.39 35.22
C GLY A 330 7.06 9.70 36.56
#